data_042ae4dbc4607975dfb897b4f3decfb6
#
_entry.id   042ae4dbc4607975dfb897b4f3decfb6
#
_cell.length_a   1.000
_cell.length_b   1.000
_cell.length_c   1.000
_cell.angle_alpha   90.00
_cell.angle_beta   90.00
_cell.angle_gamma   90.00
#
_symmetry.space_group_name_H-M   'P 1'
#
loop_
_entity.id
_entity.type
_entity.pdbx_description
1 polymer ?
#
loop_
_entity_poly.entity_id
_entity_poly.type
_entity_poly.pdbx_seq_one_letter_code
_entity_poly.pdbx_strand_id
1 'polypeptide(L)'
;MARPLKLRWALAGLAGLTLLRLALAAWLPLSPDEAYYWVWSRALAPGYLDHPPMVAYWIWIGTHLLGETALGVRLLGPLAAAGGSLLLGQAAEDFWPGKGAGPIAAALLNATLLFGAGSVIMTP
;
A
#
# COMPACT_ATOMS: atom_id res chain seq x y z
N MET A 1 9.61 27.24 -13.63
CA MET A 1 8.23 26.93 -14.11
C MET A 1 7.95 25.44 -14.40
N ALA A 2 8.92 24.60 -14.67
CA ALA A 2 8.73 23.17 -14.98
C ALA A 2 8.45 22.25 -13.75
N ARG A 3 8.71 22.72 -12.52
CA ARG A 3 8.52 21.96 -11.29
C ARG A 3 7.07 21.50 -11.01
N PRO A 4 6.06 22.38 -11.10
CA PRO A 4 4.68 21.97 -10.79
C PRO A 4 4.11 20.96 -11.79
N LEU A 5 4.54 20.99 -13.04
CA LEU A 5 4.07 20.06 -14.06
C LEU A 5 4.61 18.63 -13.83
N LYS A 6 5.92 18.50 -13.54
CA LYS A 6 6.55 17.19 -13.23
C LYS A 6 5.94 16.54 -12.00
N LEU A 7 5.67 17.33 -10.96
CA LEU A 7 5.02 16.85 -9.74
C LEU A 7 3.59 16.36 -10.03
N ARG A 8 2.81 17.09 -10.81
CA ARG A 8 1.44 16.68 -11.19
C ARG A 8 1.43 15.35 -11.93
N TRP A 9 2.36 15.12 -12.85
CA TRP A 9 2.47 13.85 -13.57
C TRP A 9 2.93 12.70 -12.66
N ALA A 10 3.84 12.97 -11.73
CA ALA A 10 4.26 11.97 -10.74
C ALA A 10 3.11 11.57 -9.80
N LEU A 11 2.33 12.55 -9.32
CA LEU A 11 1.15 12.28 -8.50
C LEU A 11 0.06 11.54 -9.28
N ALA A 12 -0.18 11.91 -10.53
CA ALA A 12 -1.12 11.21 -11.40
C ALA A 12 -0.69 9.76 -11.66
N GLY A 13 0.61 9.52 -11.86
CA GLY A 13 1.17 8.18 -12.01
C GLY A 13 1.00 7.34 -10.74
N LEU A 14 1.28 7.91 -9.57
CA LEU A 14 1.09 7.23 -8.29
C LEU A 14 -0.40 6.92 -8.04
N ALA A 15 -1.29 7.87 -8.34
CA ALA A 15 -2.74 7.65 -8.24
C ALA A 15 -3.20 6.53 -9.18
N GLY A 16 -2.76 6.54 -10.43
CA GLY A 16 -3.06 5.49 -11.40
C GLY A 16 -2.56 4.11 -10.95
N LEU A 17 -1.34 4.04 -10.43
CA LEU A 17 -0.77 2.80 -9.87
C LEU A 17 -1.56 2.30 -8.66
N THR A 18 -1.97 3.21 -7.78
CA THR A 18 -2.78 2.87 -6.60
C THR A 18 -4.16 2.34 -7.02
N LEU A 19 -4.81 2.98 -7.98
CA LEU A 19 -6.08 2.50 -8.55
C LEU A 19 -5.94 1.12 -9.19
N LEU A 20 -4.85 0.87 -9.94
CA LEU A 20 -4.55 -0.45 -10.50
C LEU A 20 -4.39 -1.49 -9.40
N ARG A 21 -3.65 -1.18 -8.33
CA ARG A 21 -3.48 -2.09 -7.18
C ARG A 21 -4.79 -2.38 -6.49
N LEU A 22 -5.65 -1.40 -6.29
CA LEU A 22 -6.98 -1.59 -5.71
C LEU A 22 -7.88 -2.44 -6.61
N ALA A 23 -7.81 -2.25 -7.92
CA ALA A 23 -8.53 -3.08 -8.87
C ALA A 23 -8.05 -4.54 -8.84
N LEU A 24 -6.74 -4.77 -8.80
CA LEU A 24 -6.16 -6.12 -8.65
C LEU A 24 -6.51 -6.74 -7.30
N ALA A 25 -6.47 -5.95 -6.22
CA ALA A 25 -6.87 -6.37 -4.88
C ALA A 25 -8.33 -6.84 -4.81
N ALA A 26 -9.21 -6.20 -5.59
CA ALA A 26 -10.61 -6.58 -5.68
C ALA A 26 -10.85 -7.82 -6.55
N TRP A 27 -10.06 -7.98 -7.60
CA TRP A 27 -10.28 -9.01 -8.63
C TRP A 27 -9.62 -10.36 -8.29
N LEU A 28 -8.41 -10.34 -7.70
CA LEU A 28 -7.67 -11.56 -7.39
C LEU A 28 -8.29 -12.29 -6.18
N PRO A 29 -8.41 -13.62 -6.23
CA PRO A 29 -8.84 -14.41 -5.07
C PRO A 29 -7.85 -14.23 -3.91
N LEU A 30 -8.34 -14.39 -2.68
CA LEU A 30 -7.48 -14.37 -1.49
C LEU A 30 -6.55 -15.59 -1.49
N SER A 31 -5.31 -15.38 -1.07
CA SER A 31 -4.40 -16.48 -0.77
C SER A 31 -4.78 -17.18 0.54
N PRO A 32 -4.34 -18.43 0.78
CA PRO A 32 -4.57 -19.11 2.05
C PRO A 32 -4.06 -18.31 3.26
N ASP A 33 -2.92 -17.64 3.13
CA ASP A 33 -2.34 -16.83 4.21
C ASP A 33 -3.22 -15.61 4.53
N GLU A 34 -3.73 -14.92 3.50
CA GLU A 34 -4.65 -13.79 3.72
C GLU A 34 -5.95 -14.23 4.39
N ALA A 35 -6.47 -15.40 4.03
CA ALA A 35 -7.64 -15.98 4.70
C ALA A 35 -7.33 -16.30 6.17
N TYR A 36 -6.13 -16.77 6.48
CA TYR A 36 -5.67 -17.02 7.85
C TYR A 36 -5.59 -15.72 8.66
N TYR A 37 -5.00 -14.66 8.13
CA TYR A 37 -4.95 -13.35 8.80
C TYR A 37 -6.32 -12.67 8.91
N TRP A 38 -7.22 -12.94 7.97
CA TRP A 38 -8.62 -12.50 8.09
C TRP A 38 -9.32 -13.13 9.30
N VAL A 39 -9.08 -14.42 9.59
CA VAL A 39 -9.60 -15.06 10.81
C VAL A 39 -9.12 -14.32 12.07
N TRP A 40 -7.86 -13.89 12.12
CA TRP A 40 -7.35 -13.09 13.24
C TRP A 40 -8.06 -11.75 13.39
N SER A 41 -8.43 -11.13 12.30
CA SER A 41 -9.17 -9.87 12.33
C SER A 41 -10.57 -9.99 12.96
N ARG A 42 -11.09 -11.20 13.09
CA ARG A 42 -12.39 -11.48 13.75
C ARG A 42 -12.29 -11.47 15.28
N ALA A 43 -11.08 -11.59 15.83
CA ALA A 43 -10.79 -11.57 17.27
C ALA A 43 -9.50 -10.80 17.51
N LEU A 44 -9.61 -9.46 17.57
CA LEU A 44 -8.43 -8.59 17.74
C LEU A 44 -7.74 -8.86 19.07
N ALA A 45 -6.41 -9.02 19.03
CA ALA A 45 -5.56 -9.31 20.16
C ALA A 45 -4.26 -8.49 20.07
N PRO A 46 -3.54 -8.28 21.20
CA PRO A 46 -2.25 -7.58 21.21
C PRO A 46 -1.13 -8.31 20.45
N GLY A 47 -1.33 -9.57 20.12
CA GLY A 47 -0.41 -10.41 19.34
C GLY A 47 -1.06 -11.74 19.01
N TYR A 48 -0.47 -12.45 18.06
CA TYR A 48 -0.87 -13.77 17.62
C TYR A 48 0.33 -14.71 17.70
N LEU A 49 0.09 -16.03 17.64
CA LEU A 49 1.11 -17.04 17.88
C LEU A 49 2.35 -16.86 16.99
N ASP A 50 2.13 -16.55 15.72
CA ASP A 50 3.19 -16.54 14.70
C ASP A 50 3.62 -15.14 14.27
N HIS A 51 2.77 -14.11 14.45
CA HIS A 51 2.97 -12.80 13.81
C HIS A 51 2.49 -11.62 14.66
N PRO A 52 3.04 -10.40 14.40
CA PRO A 52 2.56 -9.17 15.00
C PRO A 52 1.10 -8.87 14.64
N PRO A 53 0.36 -8.13 15.49
CA PRO A 53 -1.08 -7.94 15.34
C PRO A 53 -1.50 -6.97 14.24
N MET A 54 -0.58 -6.20 13.66
CA MET A 54 -0.90 -5.09 12.75
C MET A 54 -1.69 -5.55 11.52
N VAL A 55 -1.36 -6.69 10.93
CA VAL A 55 -2.08 -7.24 9.78
C VAL A 55 -3.56 -7.48 10.10
N ALA A 56 -3.87 -8.00 11.28
CA ALA A 56 -5.24 -8.24 11.73
C ALA A 56 -6.02 -6.92 11.91
N TYR A 57 -5.39 -5.90 12.48
CA TYR A 57 -6.00 -4.57 12.62
C TYR A 57 -6.29 -3.91 11.26
N TRP A 58 -5.37 -4.02 10.31
CA TRP A 58 -5.56 -3.47 8.98
C TRP A 58 -6.70 -4.18 8.23
N ILE A 59 -6.76 -5.50 8.30
CA ILE A 59 -7.86 -6.29 7.72
C ILE A 59 -9.18 -5.92 8.40
N TRP A 60 -9.19 -5.78 9.73
CA TRP A 60 -10.38 -5.38 10.47
C TRP A 60 -10.90 -4.01 10.00
N ILE A 61 -10.03 -3.01 9.87
CA ILE A 61 -10.41 -1.67 9.36
C ILE A 61 -10.97 -1.79 7.94
N GLY A 62 -10.26 -2.46 7.04
CA GLY A 62 -10.67 -2.57 5.65
C GLY A 62 -12.00 -3.32 5.46
N THR A 63 -12.22 -4.41 6.20
CA THR A 63 -13.48 -5.17 6.14
C THR A 63 -14.65 -4.42 6.78
N HIS A 64 -14.40 -3.58 7.79
CA HIS A 64 -15.46 -2.72 8.33
C HIS A 64 -15.87 -1.60 7.37
N LEU A 65 -14.95 -1.13 6.52
CA LEU A 65 -15.24 -0.07 5.54
C LEU A 65 -15.87 -0.61 4.26
N LEU A 66 -15.40 -1.75 3.74
CA LEU A 66 -15.76 -2.29 2.42
C LEU A 66 -16.41 -3.69 2.48
N GLY A 67 -16.73 -4.16 3.68
CA GLY A 67 -17.32 -5.49 3.87
C GLY A 67 -16.31 -6.64 3.77
N GLU A 68 -16.80 -7.85 3.95
CA GLU A 68 -16.03 -9.10 3.91
C GLU A 68 -15.70 -9.48 2.46
N THR A 69 -14.89 -8.68 1.80
CA THR A 69 -14.49 -8.82 0.41
C THR A 69 -12.98 -8.89 0.28
N ALA A 70 -12.47 -9.40 -0.84
CA ALA A 70 -11.02 -9.40 -1.11
C ALA A 70 -10.44 -7.98 -1.04
N LEU A 71 -11.15 -6.98 -1.56
CA LEU A 71 -10.76 -5.59 -1.46
C LEU A 71 -10.76 -5.10 -0.01
N GLY A 72 -11.76 -5.47 0.80
CA GLY A 72 -11.80 -5.14 2.23
C GLY A 72 -10.57 -5.67 2.97
N VAL A 73 -10.18 -6.91 2.72
CA VAL A 73 -8.99 -7.53 3.33
C VAL A 73 -7.72 -6.78 2.93
N ARG A 74 -7.60 -6.32 1.68
CA ARG A 74 -6.37 -5.74 1.09
C ARG A 74 -6.32 -4.22 1.07
N LEU A 75 -7.40 -3.53 1.46
CA LEU A 75 -7.57 -2.08 1.28
C LEU A 75 -6.35 -1.27 1.72
N LEU A 76 -5.85 -1.54 2.92
CA LEU A 76 -4.79 -0.73 3.51
C LEU A 76 -3.41 -0.97 2.91
N GLY A 77 -3.14 -2.11 2.27
CA GLY A 77 -1.88 -2.39 1.59
C GLY A 77 -1.56 -1.36 0.49
N PRO A 78 -2.40 -1.25 -0.56
CA PRO A 78 -2.21 -0.25 -1.63
C PRO A 78 -2.21 1.19 -1.12
N LEU A 79 -3.03 1.53 -0.13
CA LEU A 79 -3.07 2.88 0.45
C LEU A 79 -1.80 3.20 1.24
N ALA A 80 -1.29 2.26 2.03
CA ALA A 80 -0.01 2.41 2.73
C ALA A 80 1.16 2.53 1.75
N ALA A 81 1.13 1.78 0.66
CA ALA A 81 2.14 1.90 -0.40
C ALA A 81 2.13 3.29 -1.05
N ALA A 82 0.95 3.86 -1.30
CA ALA A 82 0.84 5.24 -1.78
C ALA A 82 1.40 6.24 -0.77
N GLY A 83 0.99 6.13 0.51
CA GLY A 83 1.50 6.97 1.59
C GLY A 83 3.02 6.87 1.77
N GLY A 84 3.56 5.66 1.79
CA GLY A 84 5.01 5.40 1.86
C GLY A 84 5.77 6.00 0.67
N SER A 85 5.22 5.92 -0.53
CA SER A 85 5.80 6.54 -1.72
C SER A 85 5.86 8.07 -1.63
N LEU A 86 4.80 8.70 -1.08
CA LEU A 86 4.77 10.14 -0.86
C LEU A 86 5.78 10.57 0.21
N LEU A 87 5.84 9.84 1.33
CA LEU A 87 6.79 10.13 2.41
C LEU A 87 8.25 9.97 1.96
N LEU A 88 8.56 8.89 1.25
CA LEU A 88 9.90 8.69 0.70
C LEU A 88 10.24 9.76 -0.33
N GLY A 89 9.29 10.11 -1.18
CA GLY A 89 9.46 11.18 -2.17
C GLY A 89 9.74 12.52 -1.50
N GLN A 90 9.01 12.86 -0.43
CA GLN A 90 9.25 14.08 0.34
C GLN A 90 10.64 14.06 0.99
N ALA A 91 11.00 12.98 1.67
CA ALA A 91 12.30 12.84 2.30
C ALA A 91 13.45 12.98 1.28
N ALA A 92 13.33 12.34 0.11
CA ALA A 92 14.33 12.45 -0.94
C ALA A 92 14.47 13.88 -1.48
N GLU A 93 13.37 14.63 -1.61
CA GLU A 93 13.43 16.03 -2.05
C GLU A 93 14.04 16.94 -0.98
N ASP A 94 13.83 16.63 0.32
CA ASP A 94 14.42 17.37 1.44
C ASP A 94 15.95 17.16 1.52
N PHE A 95 16.43 15.93 1.24
CA PHE A 95 17.87 15.63 1.17
C PHE A 95 18.55 16.20 -0.08
N TRP A 96 17.86 16.26 -1.22
CA TRP A 96 18.39 16.74 -2.50
C TRP A 96 17.46 17.78 -3.14
N PRO A 97 17.35 18.97 -2.53
CA PRO A 97 16.37 19.96 -2.98
C PRO A 97 16.66 20.42 -4.41
N GLY A 98 15.62 20.51 -5.19
CA GLY A 98 15.69 21.06 -6.55
C GLY A 98 16.14 20.08 -7.63
N LYS A 99 16.56 18.88 -7.29
CA LYS A 99 17.02 17.88 -8.26
C LYS A 99 15.90 16.96 -8.80
N GLY A 100 14.69 17.06 -8.25
CA GLY A 100 13.58 16.17 -8.61
C GLY A 100 13.80 14.76 -8.08
N ALA A 101 14.48 14.62 -6.94
CA ALA A 101 14.79 13.34 -6.32
C ALA A 101 13.54 12.61 -5.82
N GLY A 102 12.50 13.37 -5.41
CA GLY A 102 11.28 12.81 -4.87
C GLY A 102 10.56 11.87 -5.83
N PRO A 103 10.19 12.29 -7.04
CA PRO A 103 9.57 11.41 -8.04
C PRO A 103 10.43 10.19 -8.40
N ILE A 104 11.75 10.35 -8.47
CA ILE A 104 12.68 9.25 -8.78
C ILE A 104 12.68 8.22 -7.64
N ALA A 105 12.80 8.67 -6.40
CA ALA A 105 12.80 7.78 -5.23
C ALA A 105 11.48 6.99 -5.13
N ALA A 106 10.33 7.66 -5.31
CA ALA A 106 9.03 7.02 -5.34
C ALA A 106 8.91 6.00 -6.48
N ALA A 107 9.40 6.32 -7.68
CA ALA A 107 9.40 5.41 -8.82
C ALA A 107 10.27 4.18 -8.56
N LEU A 108 11.49 4.36 -8.04
CA LEU A 108 12.39 3.25 -7.71
C LEU A 108 11.81 2.34 -6.63
N LEU A 109 11.19 2.89 -5.59
CA LEU A 109 10.50 2.10 -4.57
C LEU A 109 9.42 1.21 -5.19
N ASN A 110 8.57 1.79 -6.04
CA ASN A 110 7.47 1.07 -6.69
C ASN A 110 7.93 0.10 -7.78
N ALA A 111 9.13 0.25 -8.31
CA ALA A 111 9.74 -0.68 -9.26
C ALA A 111 10.30 -1.94 -8.59
N THR A 112 10.46 -1.96 -7.27
CA THR A 112 10.87 -3.19 -6.56
C THR A 112 9.75 -4.22 -6.58
N LEU A 113 10.10 -5.50 -6.78
CA LEU A 113 9.11 -6.58 -6.79
C LEU A 113 8.35 -6.68 -5.46
N LEU A 114 9.09 -6.56 -4.36
CA LEU A 114 8.52 -6.65 -3.01
C LEU A 114 7.46 -5.58 -2.75
N PHE A 115 7.76 -4.33 -3.06
CA PHE A 115 6.84 -3.22 -2.82
C PHE A 115 5.82 -3.05 -3.96
N GLY A 116 6.26 -3.23 -5.21
CA GLY A 116 5.42 -3.09 -6.39
C GLY A 116 4.26 -4.09 -6.42
N ALA A 117 4.56 -5.37 -6.29
CA ALA A 117 3.57 -6.45 -6.29
C ALA A 117 3.11 -6.82 -4.86
N GLY A 118 4.02 -6.86 -3.89
CA GLY A 118 3.72 -7.26 -2.53
C GLY A 118 2.71 -6.35 -1.82
N SER A 119 2.62 -5.08 -2.21
CA SER A 119 1.62 -4.15 -1.65
C SER A 119 0.17 -4.44 -2.04
N VAL A 120 -0.08 -5.37 -2.97
CA VAL A 120 -1.44 -5.83 -3.33
C VAL A 120 -1.92 -6.93 -2.40
N ILE A 121 -0.99 -7.74 -1.87
CA ILE A 121 -1.29 -8.89 -1.01
C ILE A 121 -1.17 -8.46 0.45
N MET A 122 -2.12 -8.89 1.29
CA MET A 122 -2.09 -8.56 2.71
C MET A 122 -1.32 -9.65 3.48
N THR A 123 -0.06 -9.38 3.76
CA THR A 123 0.84 -10.22 4.56
C THR A 123 1.52 -9.36 5.64
N PRO A 124 1.99 -9.98 6.75
CA PRO A 124 2.74 -9.28 7.79
C PRO A 124 4.03 -8.69 7.30
#